data_39913433c2749b4ceff2c74a7266f262
#
_entry.id   39913433c2749b4ceff2c74a7266f262
#
_cell.length_a   1.000
_cell.length_b   1.000
_cell.length_c   1.000
_cell.angle_alpha   90.00
_cell.angle_beta   90.00
_cell.angle_gamma   90.00
#
_symmetry.space_group_name_H-M   'P 1'
#
loop_
_entity.id
_entity.type
_entity.pdbx_description
1 polymer ?
#
loop_
_entity_poly.entity_id
_entity_poly.type
_entity_poly.pdbx_seq_one_letter_code
_entity_poly.pdbx_strand_id
1 'polypeptide(L)'
;PDAGRIHYFTREGEYLRTVQKDCEPHAFLDENRLIDAPLSAMFLPGGKGKITLCDLPSAKDTVLAEFSAFEGGIARGSEVTMDVIVPLFSPLMTIGYSENRLYWGMSDRYMIHVTELSGKETASFSVDRKKTRVSKKDKRDFFNKGSMPADMLGQIVDSLPDELTCFHRIEVHRNLVYVFVPDIDLENKMLRLRQIDIFSPDGMYLYKARLDFGKNRALLSSPLGNMAIKGGFLYAVLQDERDDVAVPKFKISLPSL
;
A
#
# COMPACT_ATOMS: atom_id res chain seq x y z
N PRO A 1 -0.64 13.97 -18.28
CA PRO A 1 0.70 13.82 -17.70
C PRO A 1 1.67 13.50 -18.83
N ASP A 2 2.75 14.28 -18.93
CA ASP A 2 3.82 14.00 -19.87
C ASP A 2 4.55 12.75 -19.38
N ALA A 3 4.22 11.60 -19.95
CA ALA A 3 4.86 10.33 -19.58
C ALA A 3 6.38 10.46 -19.69
N GLY A 4 7.08 10.04 -18.67
CA GLY A 4 8.53 10.04 -18.65
C GLY A 4 9.22 11.39 -18.34
N ARG A 5 8.52 12.38 -17.79
CA ARG A 5 9.11 13.66 -17.40
C ARG A 5 8.87 13.99 -15.93
N ILE A 6 9.96 14.36 -15.24
CA ILE A 6 9.93 14.82 -13.86
C ILE A 6 10.27 16.31 -13.86
N HIS A 7 9.33 17.13 -13.40
CA HIS A 7 9.49 18.59 -13.32
C HIS A 7 9.82 19.00 -11.89
N TYR A 8 10.84 19.82 -11.72
CA TYR A 8 11.25 20.34 -10.44
C TYR A 8 10.84 21.81 -10.31
N PHE A 9 10.32 22.15 -9.13
CA PHE A 9 9.91 23.49 -8.78
C PHE A 9 10.48 23.89 -7.42
N THR A 10 10.68 25.18 -7.18
CA THR A 10 10.94 25.70 -5.83
C THR A 10 9.69 25.49 -4.97
N ARG A 11 9.85 25.71 -3.66
CA ARG A 11 8.73 25.68 -2.72
C ARG A 11 7.66 26.75 -3.04
N GLU A 12 8.08 27.85 -3.66
CA GLU A 12 7.24 28.97 -4.09
C GLU A 12 6.56 28.72 -5.44
N GLY A 13 6.86 27.58 -6.11
CA GLY A 13 6.24 27.18 -7.37
C GLY A 13 7.01 27.62 -8.62
N GLU A 14 8.22 28.17 -8.49
CA GLU A 14 9.05 28.54 -9.64
C GLU A 14 9.67 27.29 -10.28
N TYR A 15 9.58 27.20 -11.60
CA TYR A 15 10.17 26.09 -12.36
C TYR A 15 11.70 26.11 -12.28
N LEU A 16 12.29 24.95 -12.00
CA LEU A 16 13.74 24.78 -11.92
C LEU A 16 14.31 24.01 -13.11
N ARG A 17 13.82 22.81 -13.35
CA ARG A 17 14.31 21.91 -14.41
C ARG A 17 13.35 20.79 -14.72
N THR A 18 13.56 20.14 -15.86
CA THR A 18 12.92 18.87 -16.22
C THR A 18 13.98 17.79 -16.42
N VAL A 19 13.72 16.62 -15.90
CA VAL A 19 14.50 15.39 -16.16
C VAL A 19 13.65 14.43 -16.94
N GLN A 20 14.19 13.90 -18.05
CA GLN A 20 13.54 12.85 -18.83
C GLN A 20 13.88 11.49 -18.19
N LYS A 21 12.88 10.78 -17.70
CA LYS A 21 13.05 9.44 -17.13
C LYS A 21 11.74 8.68 -17.27
N ASP A 22 11.80 7.57 -17.99
CA ASP A 22 10.66 6.66 -18.10
C ASP A 22 10.61 5.78 -16.83
N CYS A 23 9.77 6.18 -15.88
CA CYS A 23 9.61 5.52 -14.59
C CYS A 23 8.23 5.82 -13.98
N GLU A 24 7.80 4.97 -13.06
CA GLU A 24 6.64 5.18 -12.18
C GLU A 24 7.14 5.55 -10.76
N PRO A 25 7.41 6.84 -10.48
CA PRO A 25 8.00 7.23 -9.21
C PRO A 25 7.10 6.85 -8.03
N HIS A 26 7.59 5.98 -7.18
CA HIS A 26 6.93 5.62 -5.93
C HIS A 26 7.31 6.60 -4.81
N ALA A 27 8.59 6.94 -4.73
CA ALA A 27 9.10 7.85 -3.72
C ALA A 27 10.37 8.57 -4.18
N PHE A 28 10.53 9.81 -3.77
CA PHE A 28 11.79 10.56 -3.88
C PHE A 28 12.56 10.43 -2.58
N LEU A 29 13.80 9.95 -2.65
CA LEU A 29 14.72 9.89 -1.51
C LEU A 29 15.39 11.25 -1.28
N ASP A 30 15.74 11.90 -2.38
CA ASP A 30 16.29 13.24 -2.43
C ASP A 30 16.03 13.86 -3.83
N GLU A 31 16.67 14.98 -4.13
CA GLU A 31 16.51 15.67 -5.42
C GLU A 31 17.09 14.92 -6.63
N ASN A 32 17.92 13.93 -6.41
CA ASN A 32 18.63 13.18 -7.45
C ASN A 32 18.29 11.69 -7.48
N ARG A 33 17.65 11.14 -6.45
CA ARG A 33 17.35 9.71 -6.35
C ARG A 33 15.89 9.47 -6.06
N LEU A 34 15.33 8.51 -6.76
CA LEU A 34 13.96 8.04 -6.53
C LEU A 34 13.89 6.52 -6.53
N ILE A 35 12.86 6.01 -5.86
CA ILE A 35 12.44 4.61 -5.98
C ILE A 35 11.37 4.55 -7.07
N ASP A 36 11.69 3.81 -8.10
CA ASP A 36 10.77 3.43 -9.16
C ASP A 36 10.15 2.07 -8.83
N ALA A 37 8.84 1.99 -8.84
CA ALA A 37 8.10 0.76 -8.62
C ALA A 37 6.88 0.75 -9.53
N PRO A 38 6.97 0.09 -10.69
CA PRO A 38 5.89 0.02 -11.67
C PRO A 38 4.76 -0.86 -11.12
N LEU A 39 3.91 -0.26 -10.30
CA LEU A 39 2.77 -0.93 -9.70
C LEU A 39 1.77 -1.39 -10.77
N SER A 40 1.78 -0.73 -11.93
CA SER A 40 1.03 -1.15 -13.13
C SER A 40 1.35 -2.60 -13.54
N ALA A 41 2.59 -3.06 -13.35
CA ALA A 41 2.98 -4.43 -13.67
C ALA A 41 2.25 -5.49 -12.83
N MET A 42 1.75 -5.13 -11.65
CA MET A 42 0.97 -6.04 -10.79
C MET A 42 -0.39 -6.40 -11.38
N PHE A 43 -0.88 -5.63 -12.35
CA PHE A 43 -2.20 -5.80 -12.94
C PHE A 43 -2.18 -6.62 -14.23
N LEU A 44 -1.00 -6.97 -14.70
CA LEU A 44 -0.85 -7.79 -15.90
C LEU A 44 -0.77 -9.27 -15.49
N PRO A 45 -1.59 -10.17 -16.08
CA PRO A 45 -1.49 -11.60 -15.83
C PRO A 45 -0.06 -12.10 -16.10
N GLY A 46 0.54 -12.76 -15.10
CA GLY A 46 1.93 -13.20 -15.19
C GLY A 46 2.96 -12.07 -15.25
N GLY A 47 2.54 -10.83 -14.92
CA GLY A 47 3.40 -9.66 -14.90
C GLY A 47 4.58 -9.83 -13.93
N LYS A 48 5.72 -9.31 -14.32
CA LYS A 48 6.90 -9.19 -13.47
C LYS A 48 7.30 -7.74 -13.39
N GLY A 49 7.59 -7.28 -12.18
CA GLY A 49 8.04 -5.92 -11.92
C GLY A 49 9.37 -5.93 -11.20
N LYS A 50 10.03 -4.79 -11.25
CA LYS A 50 11.27 -4.53 -10.51
C LYS A 50 11.07 -3.27 -9.68
N ILE A 51 11.55 -3.30 -8.46
CA ILE A 51 11.73 -2.09 -7.66
C ILE A 51 13.15 -1.62 -7.92
N THR A 52 13.31 -0.39 -8.38
CA THR A 52 14.59 0.13 -8.85
C THR A 52 14.90 1.44 -8.13
N LEU A 53 16.14 1.58 -7.69
CA LEU A 53 16.70 2.88 -7.30
C LEU A 53 17.24 3.55 -8.55
N CYS A 54 16.66 4.66 -8.91
CA CYS A 54 17.08 5.46 -10.05
C CYS A 54 17.93 6.63 -9.57
N ASP A 55 19.14 6.74 -10.08
CA ASP A 55 20.02 7.89 -9.93
C ASP A 55 19.86 8.78 -11.18
N LEU A 56 19.24 9.92 -11.01
CA LEU A 56 18.85 10.79 -12.13
C LEU A 56 20.04 11.45 -12.84
N PRO A 57 21.10 11.92 -12.14
CA PRO A 57 22.26 12.52 -12.79
C PRO A 57 23.08 11.54 -13.60
N SER A 58 23.32 10.34 -13.07
CA SER A 58 24.16 9.32 -13.73
C SER A 58 23.39 8.44 -14.69
N ALA A 59 22.07 8.50 -14.69
CA ALA A 59 21.16 7.58 -15.36
C ALA A 59 21.42 6.10 -15.01
N LYS A 60 22.05 5.85 -13.84
CA LYS A 60 22.34 4.51 -13.35
C LYS A 60 21.20 4.02 -12.50
N ASP A 61 20.72 2.82 -12.82
CA ASP A 61 19.66 2.15 -12.10
C ASP A 61 20.21 0.95 -11.33
N THR A 62 19.73 0.79 -10.08
CA THR A 62 20.06 -0.35 -9.23
C THR A 62 18.78 -1.11 -8.92
N VAL A 63 18.69 -2.38 -9.33
CA VAL A 63 17.55 -3.24 -8.99
C VAL A 63 17.62 -3.57 -7.50
N LEU A 64 16.59 -3.19 -6.77
CA LEU A 64 16.44 -3.44 -5.33
C LEU A 64 15.69 -4.73 -5.07
N ALA A 65 14.67 -5.03 -5.87
CA ALA A 65 13.88 -6.24 -5.76
C ALA A 65 13.19 -6.59 -7.09
N GLU A 66 12.87 -7.86 -7.26
CA GLU A 66 12.02 -8.34 -8.34
C GLU A 66 10.79 -9.02 -7.74
N PHE A 67 9.64 -8.81 -8.36
CA PHE A 67 8.39 -9.42 -7.92
C PHE A 67 7.57 -9.93 -9.10
N SER A 68 6.68 -10.89 -8.83
CA SER A 68 5.70 -11.37 -9.80
C SER A 68 4.31 -10.91 -9.39
N ALA A 69 3.49 -10.57 -10.37
CA ALA A 69 2.09 -10.29 -10.15
C ALA A 69 1.39 -11.52 -9.54
N PHE A 70 0.44 -11.27 -8.69
CA PHE A 70 -0.39 -12.33 -8.13
C PHE A 70 -1.44 -12.76 -9.16
N GLU A 71 -1.60 -14.07 -9.36
CA GLU A 71 -2.55 -14.64 -10.32
C GLU A 71 -3.98 -14.75 -9.77
N GLY A 72 -4.36 -13.91 -8.81
CA GLY A 72 -5.67 -13.96 -8.16
C GLY A 72 -6.14 -12.60 -7.64
N GLY A 73 -7.44 -12.49 -7.40
CA GLY A 73 -8.02 -11.30 -6.76
C GLY A 73 -8.30 -10.12 -7.71
N ILE A 74 -8.24 -10.37 -9.01
CA ILE A 74 -8.71 -9.42 -10.02
C ILE A 74 -10.14 -9.81 -10.38
N ALA A 75 -11.09 -8.93 -10.10
CA ALA A 75 -12.47 -9.14 -10.52
C ALA A 75 -12.58 -8.97 -12.04
N ARG A 76 -12.81 -10.05 -12.75
CA ARG A 76 -13.08 -10.03 -14.20
C ARG A 76 -14.58 -10.09 -14.45
N GLY A 77 -15.15 -9.03 -15.01
CA GLY A 77 -16.48 -9.09 -15.58
C GLY A 77 -16.44 -9.68 -16.99
N SER A 78 -17.43 -10.48 -17.39
CA SER A 78 -17.50 -11.10 -18.71
C SER A 78 -17.66 -10.10 -19.86
N GLU A 79 -18.08 -8.88 -19.57
CA GLU A 79 -18.30 -7.82 -20.57
C GLU A 79 -17.48 -6.53 -20.28
N VAL A 80 -16.82 -6.45 -19.11
CA VAL A 80 -16.00 -5.30 -18.74
C VAL A 80 -14.56 -5.77 -18.70
N THR A 81 -13.77 -5.36 -19.65
CA THR A 81 -12.33 -5.64 -19.77
C THR A 81 -11.48 -4.88 -18.75
N MET A 82 -12.06 -4.34 -17.70
CA MET A 82 -11.33 -3.66 -16.63
C MET A 82 -11.14 -4.61 -15.45
N ASP A 83 -9.90 -4.96 -15.22
CA ASP A 83 -9.49 -5.61 -13.98
C ASP A 83 -9.70 -4.63 -12.80
N VAL A 84 -10.60 -4.94 -11.89
CA VAL A 84 -10.90 -4.09 -10.73
C VAL A 84 -10.08 -4.56 -9.54
N ILE A 85 -9.20 -3.68 -9.07
CA ILE A 85 -8.49 -3.92 -7.82
C ILE A 85 -9.42 -3.55 -6.68
N VAL A 86 -9.60 -4.51 -5.81
CA VAL A 86 -10.37 -4.30 -4.58
C VAL A 86 -9.39 -4.25 -3.40
N PRO A 87 -9.13 -3.07 -2.85
CA PRO A 87 -8.26 -2.95 -1.68
C PRO A 87 -8.64 -3.98 -0.62
N LEU A 88 -7.64 -4.57 0.03
CA LEU A 88 -7.73 -5.58 1.07
C LEU A 88 -8.09 -7.01 0.59
N PHE A 89 -8.63 -7.19 -0.59
CA PHE A 89 -8.85 -8.50 -1.19
C PHE A 89 -7.79 -8.85 -2.23
N SER A 90 -7.38 -7.87 -3.03
CA SER A 90 -6.35 -8.06 -4.05
C SER A 90 -4.97 -7.93 -3.43
N PRO A 91 -4.12 -8.95 -3.51
CA PRO A 91 -2.74 -8.84 -3.07
C PRO A 91 -2.00 -7.76 -3.85
N LEU A 92 -1.32 -6.89 -3.13
CA LEU A 92 -0.56 -5.78 -3.68
C LEU A 92 0.88 -5.81 -3.18
N MET A 93 1.79 -5.40 -4.05
CA MET A 93 3.13 -5.01 -3.62
C MET A 93 3.02 -3.77 -2.77
N THR A 94 3.60 -3.80 -1.58
CA THR A 94 3.72 -2.64 -0.71
C THR A 94 5.17 -2.36 -0.38
N ILE A 95 5.49 -1.08 -0.28
CA ILE A 95 6.85 -0.60 -0.13
C ILE A 95 6.88 0.46 0.96
N GLY A 96 7.79 0.31 1.90
CA GLY A 96 8.20 1.33 2.83
C GLY A 96 9.71 1.55 2.70
N TYR A 97 10.20 2.74 2.96
CA TYR A 97 11.63 3.03 2.82
C TYR A 97 12.16 3.93 3.93
N SER A 98 13.43 3.78 4.22
CA SER A 98 14.25 4.70 5.03
C SER A 98 15.42 5.17 4.19
N GLU A 99 16.29 6.02 4.80
CA GLU A 99 17.46 6.57 4.11
C GLU A 99 18.36 5.51 3.44
N ASN A 100 18.43 4.30 4.00
CA ASN A 100 19.38 3.26 3.57
C ASN A 100 18.73 1.92 3.23
N ARG A 101 17.43 1.73 3.49
CA ARG A 101 16.78 0.42 3.36
C ARG A 101 15.40 0.53 2.72
N LEU A 102 15.10 -0.45 1.90
CA LEU A 102 13.78 -0.74 1.36
C LEU A 102 13.16 -1.87 2.17
N TYR A 103 11.92 -1.72 2.57
CA TYR A 103 11.06 -2.75 3.15
C TYR A 103 9.94 -3.02 2.18
N TRP A 104 9.79 -4.27 1.74
CA TRP A 104 8.83 -4.58 0.70
C TRP A 104 8.23 -5.97 0.88
N GLY A 105 7.07 -6.22 0.31
CA GLY A 105 6.44 -7.52 0.31
C GLY A 105 5.14 -7.54 -0.45
N MET A 106 4.74 -8.73 -0.90
CA MET A 106 3.42 -8.99 -1.45
C MET A 106 2.45 -9.26 -0.30
N SER A 107 1.32 -8.60 -0.32
CA SER A 107 0.35 -8.68 0.79
C SER A 107 -0.46 -9.99 0.85
N ASP A 108 -0.22 -10.93 -0.07
CA ASP A 108 -0.79 -12.29 -0.03
C ASP A 108 -0.30 -13.13 1.14
N ARG A 109 0.87 -12.81 1.68
CA ARG A 109 1.49 -13.44 2.86
C ARG A 109 2.15 -12.40 3.73
N TYR A 110 2.24 -12.67 5.03
CA TYR A 110 2.91 -11.75 5.95
C TYR A 110 4.42 -12.00 5.92
N MET A 111 5.07 -11.53 4.87
CA MET A 111 6.51 -11.59 4.68
C MET A 111 7.02 -10.23 4.21
N ILE A 112 7.92 -9.65 4.98
CA ILE A 112 8.55 -8.37 4.67
C ILE A 112 10.03 -8.62 4.40
N HIS A 113 10.49 -8.25 3.23
CA HIS A 113 11.89 -8.30 2.83
C HIS A 113 12.57 -6.97 3.15
N VAL A 114 13.83 -7.03 3.50
CA VAL A 114 14.67 -5.86 3.79
C VAL A 114 15.84 -5.85 2.82
N THR A 115 15.90 -4.85 1.97
CA THR A 115 16.94 -4.68 0.96
C THR A 115 17.67 -3.36 1.18
N GLU A 116 19.00 -3.38 1.20
CA GLU A 116 19.78 -2.15 1.17
C GLU A 116 19.65 -1.45 -0.19
N LEU A 117 19.86 -0.13 -0.22
CA LEU A 117 19.83 0.63 -1.48
C LEU A 117 20.96 0.24 -2.45
N SER A 118 21.90 -0.62 -2.03
CA SER A 118 22.88 -1.29 -2.88
C SER A 118 22.29 -2.42 -3.71
N GLY A 119 21.05 -2.84 -3.45
CA GLY A 119 20.39 -4.00 -4.07
C GLY A 119 20.60 -5.32 -3.32
N LYS A 120 21.30 -5.32 -2.18
CA LYS A 120 21.53 -6.53 -1.37
C LYS A 120 20.37 -6.75 -0.41
N GLU A 121 19.67 -7.86 -0.54
CA GLU A 121 18.72 -8.33 0.49
C GLU A 121 19.50 -8.76 1.73
N THR A 122 19.16 -8.19 2.88
CA THR A 122 19.88 -8.38 4.15
C THR A 122 19.09 -9.18 5.16
N ALA A 123 17.78 -9.14 5.08
CA ALA A 123 16.89 -9.85 5.99
C ALA A 123 15.49 -10.05 5.39
N SER A 124 14.74 -10.94 6.01
CA SER A 124 13.29 -10.98 5.88
C SER A 124 12.68 -11.33 7.24
N PHE A 125 11.48 -10.86 7.50
CA PHE A 125 10.76 -11.19 8.71
C PHE A 125 9.26 -11.41 8.43
N SER A 126 8.64 -12.19 9.28
CA SER A 126 7.25 -12.58 9.12
C SER A 126 6.55 -12.67 10.48
N VAL A 127 5.21 -12.59 10.43
CA VAL A 127 4.36 -12.92 11.58
C VAL A 127 3.47 -14.08 11.18
N ASP A 128 3.46 -15.13 12.00
CA ASP A 128 2.48 -16.21 11.83
C ASP A 128 1.10 -15.67 12.19
N ARG A 129 0.34 -15.30 11.16
CA ARG A 129 -0.98 -14.74 11.30
C ARG A 129 -1.96 -15.46 10.40
N LYS A 130 -3.05 -15.91 11.02
CA LYS A 130 -4.17 -16.44 10.28
C LYS A 130 -4.89 -15.31 9.53
N LYS A 131 -5.09 -15.49 8.23
CA LYS A 131 -5.86 -14.54 7.41
C LYS A 131 -7.30 -14.45 7.89
N THR A 132 -7.88 -13.26 7.81
CA THR A 132 -9.29 -13.02 8.10
C THR A 132 -10.15 -13.57 6.97
N ARG A 133 -11.03 -14.52 7.27
CA ARG A 133 -11.97 -15.07 6.30
C ARG A 133 -13.18 -14.17 6.12
N VAL A 134 -13.65 -14.07 4.90
CA VAL A 134 -14.79 -13.23 4.49
C VAL A 134 -15.82 -14.11 3.78
N SER A 135 -17.04 -14.16 4.30
CA SER A 135 -18.09 -14.90 3.64
C SER A 135 -18.59 -14.18 2.38
N LYS A 136 -19.24 -14.93 1.46
CA LYS A 136 -19.91 -14.33 0.29
C LYS A 136 -20.93 -13.26 0.69
N LYS A 137 -21.60 -13.46 1.84
CA LYS A 137 -22.55 -12.49 2.37
C LYS A 137 -21.85 -11.19 2.76
N ASP A 138 -20.72 -11.27 3.50
CA ASP A 138 -19.97 -10.10 3.93
C ASP A 138 -19.41 -9.32 2.73
N LYS A 139 -18.94 -10.04 1.69
CA LYS A 139 -18.50 -9.43 0.43
C LYS A 139 -19.66 -8.66 -0.23
N ARG A 140 -20.84 -9.27 -0.36
CA ARG A 140 -22.02 -8.59 -0.91
C ARG A 140 -22.42 -7.37 -0.11
N ASP A 141 -22.45 -7.49 1.21
CA ASP A 141 -22.79 -6.38 2.12
C ASP A 141 -21.79 -5.23 1.99
N PHE A 142 -20.50 -5.54 1.76
CA PHE A 142 -19.44 -4.55 1.54
C PHE A 142 -19.65 -3.75 0.25
N PHE A 143 -20.02 -4.42 -0.85
CA PHE A 143 -20.19 -3.76 -2.15
C PHE A 143 -21.59 -3.19 -2.39
N ASN A 144 -22.59 -3.61 -1.64
CA ASN A 144 -24.01 -3.24 -1.85
C ASN A 144 -24.33 -1.78 -1.46
N LYS A 145 -23.35 -0.93 -1.28
CA LYS A 145 -23.52 0.50 -0.93
C LYS A 145 -23.70 1.42 -2.14
N GLY A 146 -23.81 0.89 -3.34
CA GLY A 146 -23.89 1.67 -4.56
C GLY A 146 -24.91 1.16 -5.57
N SER A 147 -25.06 1.89 -6.64
CA SER A 147 -25.96 1.60 -7.76
C SER A 147 -25.44 0.52 -8.72
N MET A 148 -24.65 -0.42 -8.24
CA MET A 148 -24.11 -1.49 -9.08
C MET A 148 -25.19 -2.50 -9.44
N PRO A 149 -25.33 -2.92 -10.71
CA PRO A 149 -26.25 -3.97 -11.12
C PRO A 149 -25.99 -5.28 -10.37
N ALA A 150 -27.05 -6.02 -10.02
CA ALA A 150 -26.95 -7.21 -9.16
C ALA A 150 -26.11 -8.35 -9.78
N ASP A 151 -26.16 -8.50 -11.10
CA ASP A 151 -25.37 -9.45 -11.89
C ASP A 151 -23.87 -9.11 -11.85
N MET A 152 -23.52 -7.86 -12.03
CA MET A 152 -22.15 -7.37 -11.92
C MET A 152 -21.61 -7.54 -10.49
N LEU A 153 -22.42 -7.22 -9.47
CA LEU A 153 -22.09 -7.44 -8.08
C LEU A 153 -21.80 -8.93 -7.81
N GLY A 154 -22.63 -9.83 -8.35
CA GLY A 154 -22.44 -11.27 -8.23
C GLY A 154 -21.10 -11.73 -8.78
N GLN A 155 -20.76 -11.29 -10.00
CA GLN A 155 -19.48 -11.64 -10.65
C GLN A 155 -18.27 -11.15 -9.86
N ILE A 156 -18.30 -9.91 -9.37
CA ILE A 156 -17.22 -9.34 -8.53
C ILE A 156 -17.06 -10.18 -7.25
N VAL A 157 -18.15 -10.42 -6.54
CA VAL A 157 -18.13 -11.17 -5.27
C VAL A 157 -17.60 -12.60 -5.47
N ASP A 158 -17.96 -13.25 -6.56
CA ASP A 158 -17.52 -14.63 -6.85
C ASP A 158 -16.06 -14.70 -7.32
N SER A 159 -15.51 -13.62 -7.86
CA SER A 159 -14.10 -13.55 -8.28
C SER A 159 -13.13 -13.19 -7.15
N LEU A 160 -13.62 -12.61 -6.04
CA LEU A 160 -12.77 -12.20 -4.94
C LEU A 160 -12.38 -13.36 -4.02
N PRO A 161 -11.14 -13.37 -3.49
CA PRO A 161 -10.70 -14.35 -2.50
C PRO A 161 -11.62 -14.38 -1.26
N ASP A 162 -11.72 -15.56 -0.62
CA ASP A 162 -12.45 -15.72 0.65
C ASP A 162 -11.63 -15.27 1.87
N GLU A 163 -10.49 -14.67 1.65
CA GLU A 163 -9.60 -14.18 2.70
C GLU A 163 -9.09 -12.77 2.34
N LEU A 164 -8.92 -11.94 3.38
CA LEU A 164 -8.25 -10.65 3.23
C LEU A 164 -6.76 -10.84 3.03
N THR A 165 -6.11 -9.81 2.49
CA THR A 165 -4.65 -9.72 2.45
C THR A 165 -4.07 -9.69 3.87
N CYS A 166 -2.83 -10.13 4.02
CA CYS A 166 -2.17 -10.18 5.34
C CYS A 166 -1.86 -8.78 5.89
N PHE A 167 -1.53 -7.86 5.00
CA PHE A 167 -1.30 -6.45 5.32
C PHE A 167 -1.70 -5.59 4.12
N HIS A 168 -1.78 -4.30 4.33
CA HIS A 168 -2.21 -3.36 3.30
C HIS A 168 -1.11 -2.36 2.93
N ARG A 169 -0.28 -1.98 3.90
CA ARG A 169 0.71 -0.92 3.74
C ARG A 169 1.90 -1.12 4.67
N ILE A 170 3.07 -0.70 4.20
CA ILE A 170 4.29 -0.58 4.99
C ILE A 170 4.69 0.89 5.02
N GLU A 171 4.92 1.43 6.22
CA GLU A 171 5.49 2.77 6.43
C GLU A 171 6.73 2.65 7.29
N VAL A 172 7.72 3.50 7.05
CA VAL A 172 8.93 3.56 7.85
C VAL A 172 9.11 4.96 8.42
N HIS A 173 9.23 5.05 9.73
CA HIS A 173 9.42 6.33 10.40
C HIS A 173 10.25 6.16 11.67
N ARG A 174 11.28 7.02 11.88
CA ARG A 174 12.14 7.01 13.07
C ARG A 174 12.70 5.62 13.40
N ASN A 175 13.26 4.96 12.40
CA ASN A 175 13.80 3.60 12.52
C ASN A 175 12.79 2.54 13.02
N LEU A 176 11.52 2.73 12.77
CA LEU A 176 10.50 1.74 13.03
C LEU A 176 9.74 1.42 11.75
N VAL A 177 9.37 0.15 11.59
CA VAL A 177 8.57 -0.33 10.47
C VAL A 177 7.14 -0.56 10.96
N TYR A 178 6.22 0.15 10.35
CA TYR A 178 4.78 0.10 10.66
C TYR A 178 4.07 -0.67 9.55
N VAL A 179 3.49 -1.80 9.90
CA VAL A 179 2.74 -2.65 8.96
C VAL A 179 1.26 -2.56 9.28
N PHE A 180 0.48 -1.99 8.36
CA PHE A 180 -0.95 -1.79 8.52
C PHE A 180 -1.70 -3.06 8.13
N VAL A 181 -2.48 -3.58 9.06
CA VAL A 181 -3.17 -4.86 8.92
C VAL A 181 -4.66 -4.63 8.75
N PRO A 182 -5.27 -5.20 7.71
CA PRO A 182 -6.71 -5.12 7.50
C PRO A 182 -7.49 -5.97 8.51
N ASP A 183 -8.67 -5.51 8.84
CA ASP A 183 -9.64 -6.23 9.66
C ASP A 183 -11.05 -5.90 9.17
N ILE A 184 -12.00 -6.79 9.47
CA ILE A 184 -13.41 -6.56 9.18
C ILE A 184 -14.13 -6.15 10.45
N ASP A 185 -14.80 -5.03 10.39
CA ASP A 185 -15.80 -4.67 11.37
C ASP A 185 -17.15 -5.31 10.95
N LEU A 186 -17.43 -6.49 11.49
CA LEU A 186 -18.65 -7.22 11.17
C LEU A 186 -19.92 -6.51 11.65
N GLU A 187 -19.83 -5.72 12.73
CA GLU A 187 -20.97 -4.96 13.25
C GLU A 187 -21.35 -3.81 12.32
N ASN A 188 -20.36 -3.09 11.83
CA ASN A 188 -20.56 -1.94 10.94
C ASN A 188 -20.45 -2.29 9.46
N LYS A 189 -20.21 -3.57 9.12
CA LYS A 189 -20.03 -4.07 7.75
C LYS A 189 -19.00 -3.26 6.96
N MET A 190 -17.90 -2.89 7.62
CA MET A 190 -16.87 -2.04 7.04
C MET A 190 -15.52 -2.73 7.12
N LEU A 191 -14.81 -2.74 6.00
CA LEU A 191 -13.38 -3.03 5.99
C LEU A 191 -12.65 -1.88 6.65
N ARG A 192 -11.88 -2.17 7.68
CA ARG A 192 -11.11 -1.17 8.42
C ARG A 192 -9.66 -1.59 8.53
N LEU A 193 -8.76 -0.63 8.43
CA LEU A 193 -7.41 -0.80 8.95
C LEU A 193 -7.48 -0.53 10.46
N ARG A 194 -7.48 -1.59 11.25
CA ARG A 194 -7.62 -1.48 12.71
C ARG A 194 -6.36 -1.74 13.48
N GLN A 195 -5.35 -2.29 12.84
CA GLN A 195 -4.14 -2.69 13.52
C GLN A 195 -2.91 -2.22 12.78
N ILE A 196 -1.92 -1.83 13.56
CA ILE A 196 -0.55 -1.63 13.09
C ILE A 196 0.34 -2.56 13.89
N ASP A 197 1.10 -3.39 13.20
CA ASP A 197 2.22 -4.11 13.78
C ASP A 197 3.48 -3.26 13.62
N ILE A 198 4.27 -3.14 14.66
CA ILE A 198 5.43 -2.26 14.72
C ILE A 198 6.67 -3.09 14.99
N PHE A 199 7.66 -2.94 14.12
CA PHE A 199 8.92 -3.70 14.18
C PHE A 199 10.10 -2.76 14.30
N SER A 200 11.22 -3.29 14.83
CA SER A 200 12.54 -2.67 14.68
C SER A 200 12.98 -2.70 13.22
N PRO A 201 14.02 -1.97 12.83
CA PRO A 201 14.57 -2.00 11.47
C PRO A 201 15.06 -3.38 11.03
N ASP A 202 15.39 -4.23 11.99
CA ASP A 202 15.91 -5.59 11.76
C ASP A 202 14.82 -6.66 11.87
N GLY A 203 13.54 -6.24 11.96
CA GLY A 203 12.38 -7.13 11.92
C GLY A 203 11.96 -7.74 13.25
N MET A 204 12.50 -7.27 14.38
CA MET A 204 12.01 -7.70 15.69
C MET A 204 10.64 -7.07 15.95
N TYR A 205 9.65 -7.90 16.26
CA TYR A 205 8.31 -7.44 16.63
C TYR A 205 8.35 -6.70 17.98
N LEU A 206 7.92 -5.44 17.98
CA LEU A 206 7.97 -4.59 19.17
C LEU A 206 6.60 -4.37 19.78
N TYR A 207 5.65 -3.94 18.97
CA TYR A 207 4.34 -3.50 19.43
C TYR A 207 3.22 -3.87 18.47
N LYS A 208 2.04 -3.97 19.03
CA LYS A 208 0.76 -3.99 18.34
C LYS A 208 -0.03 -2.75 18.74
N ALA A 209 -0.33 -1.88 17.81
CA ALA A 209 -1.20 -0.74 18.02
C ALA A 209 -2.57 -1.00 17.40
N ARG A 210 -3.61 -0.46 18.02
CA ARG A 210 -4.96 -0.47 17.47
C ARG A 210 -5.28 0.92 16.94
N LEU A 211 -5.78 0.98 15.72
CA LEU A 211 -6.31 2.20 15.13
C LEU A 211 -7.77 2.34 15.53
N ASP A 212 -8.11 3.48 16.09
CA ASP A 212 -9.49 3.85 16.39
C ASP A 212 -9.79 5.20 15.72
N PHE A 213 -10.57 5.17 14.68
CA PHE A 213 -11.04 6.37 13.96
C PHE A 213 -12.47 6.75 14.38
N GLY A 214 -12.99 6.19 15.49
CA GLY A 214 -14.36 6.35 15.92
C GLY A 214 -15.36 5.84 14.87
N LYS A 215 -16.30 6.68 14.48
CA LYS A 215 -17.29 6.37 13.43
C LYS A 215 -16.76 6.57 12.01
N ASN A 216 -15.62 7.23 11.85
CA ASN A 216 -15.06 7.50 10.53
C ASN A 216 -14.43 6.25 9.91
N ARG A 217 -14.42 6.19 8.59
CA ARG A 217 -13.78 5.13 7.81
C ARG A 217 -12.56 5.67 7.08
N ALA A 218 -11.48 4.90 7.04
CA ALA A 218 -10.34 5.24 6.19
C ALA A 218 -10.73 5.01 4.73
N LEU A 219 -10.46 6.00 3.88
CA LEU A 219 -10.60 5.85 2.44
C LEU A 219 -9.44 5.01 1.93
N LEU A 220 -9.73 3.82 1.42
CA LEU A 220 -8.74 2.86 0.90
C LEU A 220 -8.71 2.85 -0.65
N SER A 221 -9.16 3.93 -1.26
CA SER A 221 -9.32 4.02 -2.73
C SER A 221 -8.01 3.96 -3.53
N SER A 222 -6.88 4.05 -2.85
CA SER A 222 -5.56 3.91 -3.50
C SER A 222 -4.59 3.17 -2.57
N PRO A 223 -3.83 2.20 -3.07
CA PRO A 223 -2.75 1.57 -2.30
C PRO A 223 -1.63 2.57 -1.93
N LEU A 224 -1.62 3.74 -2.56
CA LEU A 224 -0.51 4.70 -2.46
C LEU A 224 -0.80 5.94 -1.60
N GLY A 225 -2.08 6.26 -1.25
CA GLY A 225 -2.36 7.66 -0.98
C GLY A 225 -3.00 8.07 0.33
N ASN A 226 -3.61 7.18 1.09
CA ASN A 226 -4.59 7.66 2.07
C ASN A 226 -4.10 7.69 3.52
N MET A 227 -2.87 7.28 3.77
CA MET A 227 -2.24 7.38 5.08
C MET A 227 -0.74 7.68 4.94
N ALA A 228 -0.20 8.41 5.89
CA ALA A 228 1.25 8.67 5.98
C ALA A 228 1.66 8.87 7.43
N ILE A 229 2.86 8.44 7.78
CA ILE A 229 3.47 8.73 9.07
C ILE A 229 4.56 9.79 8.87
N LYS A 230 4.40 10.94 9.52
CA LYS A 230 5.37 12.05 9.43
C LYS A 230 5.45 12.81 10.74
N GLY A 231 6.67 13.13 11.19
CA GLY A 231 6.90 13.96 12.38
C GLY A 231 6.32 13.41 13.68
N GLY A 232 6.15 12.07 13.79
CA GLY A 232 5.54 11.41 14.95
C GLY A 232 4.01 11.41 14.94
N PHE A 233 3.41 11.69 13.79
CA PHE A 233 1.97 11.67 13.61
C PHE A 233 1.57 10.75 12.46
N LEU A 234 0.42 10.07 12.63
CA LEU A 234 -0.30 9.42 11.55
C LEU A 234 -1.30 10.42 10.96
N TYR A 235 -1.25 10.60 9.67
CA TYR A 235 -2.24 11.31 8.87
C TYR A 235 -3.07 10.26 8.12
N ALA A 236 -4.38 10.38 8.12
CA ALA A 236 -5.24 9.46 7.40
C ALA A 236 -6.36 10.24 6.70
N VAL A 237 -6.68 9.89 5.48
CA VAL A 237 -7.87 10.43 4.81
C VAL A 237 -9.07 9.62 5.32
N LEU A 238 -9.93 10.28 6.07
CA LEU A 238 -11.13 9.67 6.64
C LEU A 238 -12.38 10.26 6.02
N GLN A 239 -13.41 9.44 5.94
CA GLN A 239 -14.75 9.84 5.53
C GLN A 239 -15.73 9.56 6.67
N ASP A 240 -16.60 10.52 6.97
CA ASP A 240 -17.61 10.36 8.00
C ASP A 240 -18.92 9.73 7.46
N GLU A 241 -19.95 9.69 8.31
CA GLU A 241 -21.27 9.14 7.97
C GLU A 241 -22.04 9.99 6.94
N ARG A 242 -21.62 11.25 6.71
CA ARG A 242 -22.21 12.17 5.72
C ARG A 242 -21.43 12.24 4.42
N ASP A 243 -20.43 11.33 4.29
CA ASP A 243 -19.48 11.32 3.19
C ASP A 243 -18.54 12.55 3.14
N ASP A 244 -18.47 13.34 4.21
CA ASP A 244 -17.50 14.42 4.34
C ASP A 244 -16.08 13.84 4.53
N VAL A 245 -15.13 14.38 3.78
CA VAL A 245 -13.74 13.91 3.78
C VAL A 245 -12.87 14.87 4.59
N ALA A 246 -12.06 14.30 5.49
CA ALA A 246 -11.11 15.04 6.29
C ALA A 246 -9.76 14.29 6.37
N VAL A 247 -8.70 15.04 6.69
CA VAL A 247 -7.37 14.48 6.94
C VAL A 247 -6.96 14.78 8.40
N PRO A 248 -7.50 14.05 9.36
CA PRO A 248 -7.09 14.22 10.75
C PRO A 248 -5.67 13.76 10.99
N LYS A 249 -5.11 14.29 12.07
CA LYS A 249 -3.76 14.05 12.53
C LYS A 249 -3.80 13.37 13.90
N PHE A 250 -3.25 12.16 13.99
CA PHE A 250 -3.19 11.36 15.21
C PHE A 250 -1.76 11.31 15.74
N LYS A 251 -1.56 11.66 17.00
CA LYS A 251 -0.25 11.55 17.64
C LYS A 251 0.10 10.07 17.86
N ILE A 252 1.28 9.66 17.42
CA ILE A 252 1.82 8.35 17.72
C ILE A 252 2.59 8.45 19.04
N SER A 253 2.13 7.71 20.05
CA SER A 253 2.83 7.58 21.33
C SER A 253 3.19 6.12 21.52
N LEU A 254 4.46 5.83 21.56
CA LEU A 254 4.97 4.49 21.84
C LEU A 254 5.36 4.41 23.32
N PRO A 255 5.21 3.25 23.97
CA PRO A 255 5.80 3.02 25.28
C PRO A 255 7.31 3.27 25.25
N SER A 256 7.88 3.71 26.36
CA SER A 256 9.35 3.75 26.51
C SER A 256 9.88 2.34 26.39
N LEU A 257 10.90 2.14 25.57
CA LEU A 257 11.67 0.90 25.51
C LEU A 257 12.56 0.78 26.74
#